data_95c62e314780412c7eac0a27b06a6747
#
_entry.id   95c62e314780412c7eac0a27b06a6747
#
_cell.length_a   1.000
_cell.length_b   1.000
_cell.length_c   1.000
_cell.angle_alpha   90.00
_cell.angle_beta   90.00
_cell.angle_gamma   90.00
#
_symmetry.space_group_name_H-M   'P 1'
#
loop_
_entity.id
_entity.type
_entity.pdbx_description
1 polymer ?
#
loop_
_entity_poly.entity_id
_entity_poly.type
_entity_poly.pdbx_seq_one_letter_code
_entity_poly.pdbx_strand_id
1 'polypeptide(L)'
;MNEKIDNTLNIALNLPEEDLEKSQELSVGIENDIWELIIRYQGDLDELRRLPNVNVRELSNGYAVITTPKNLIDAISNLEQIIFIEKPKRLEYSVLNGKRESCVNQVQQDNFLNNGMGLFGEGVIVGIADSGIDYTNSVFRNQDGSTRILRLWDQVTDTVYSESDINQALMLENSYTKVNSRDLTGHGTHVAGIAAGNFADNKNNNLGIATKSKLVIVKMATATENSFPRTTRLMEAIDFIVKTANEYKMPLSLNISFGNTYGSHDGTTLLSSY
;
A
#
# COMPACT_ATOMS: atom_id res chain seq x y z
N MET A 1 4.01 32.71 4.50
CA MET A 1 3.61 31.31 4.42
C MET A 1 3.95 30.86 3.01
N ASN A 2 4.69 29.80 2.82
CA ASN A 2 5.10 29.35 1.49
C ASN A 2 3.93 28.60 0.85
N GLU A 3 3.44 29.06 -0.29
CA GLU A 3 2.28 28.50 -1.01
C GLU A 3 2.54 27.08 -1.53
N LYS A 4 3.80 26.68 -1.67
CA LYS A 4 4.18 25.33 -2.09
C LYS A 4 4.20 24.30 -0.95
N ILE A 5 3.91 24.71 0.29
CA ILE A 5 3.97 23.84 1.46
C ILE A 5 2.56 23.67 2.05
N ASP A 6 2.15 22.43 2.28
CA ASP A 6 0.90 22.06 2.95
C ASP A 6 0.75 22.76 4.32
N ASN A 7 -0.48 23.11 4.69
CA ASN A 7 -0.77 23.79 5.95
C ASN A 7 -0.34 22.98 7.17
N THR A 8 -0.52 21.65 7.16
CA THR A 8 -0.11 20.79 8.27
C THR A 8 1.40 20.79 8.44
N LEU A 9 2.14 20.77 7.32
CA LEU A 9 3.60 20.89 7.31
C LEU A 9 4.04 22.28 7.81
N ASN A 10 3.38 23.36 7.36
CA ASN A 10 3.65 24.71 7.85
C ASN A 10 3.46 24.83 9.36
N ILE A 11 2.41 24.24 9.91
CA ILE A 11 2.17 24.20 11.35
C ILE A 11 3.30 23.42 12.04
N ALA A 12 3.60 22.22 11.60
CA ALA A 12 4.61 21.36 12.20
C ALA A 12 6.02 22.00 12.19
N LEU A 13 6.38 22.72 11.13
CA LEU A 13 7.68 23.43 11.03
C LEU A 13 7.84 24.55 12.05
N ASN A 14 6.74 25.18 12.45
CA ASN A 14 6.72 26.35 13.35
C ASN A 14 6.44 26.01 14.81
N LEU A 15 6.08 24.75 15.14
CA LEU A 15 5.87 24.32 16.50
C LEU A 15 7.20 24.01 17.22
N PRO A 16 7.26 24.26 18.56
CA PRO A 16 8.32 23.73 19.39
C PRO A 16 8.33 22.20 19.35
N GLU A 17 9.51 21.59 19.47
CA GLU A 17 9.67 20.13 19.39
C GLU A 17 8.84 19.38 20.45
N GLU A 18 8.80 19.90 21.66
CA GLU A 18 7.97 19.35 22.76
C GLU A 18 6.47 19.29 22.45
N ASP A 19 5.95 20.25 21.68
CA ASP A 19 4.54 20.29 21.30
C ASP A 19 4.27 19.45 20.05
N LEU A 20 5.26 19.35 19.17
CA LEU A 20 5.22 18.48 18.01
C LEU A 20 5.14 17.00 18.41
N GLU A 21 5.96 16.58 19.39
CA GLU A 21 5.95 15.19 19.91
C GLU A 21 4.64 14.82 20.61
N LYS A 22 3.96 15.77 21.25
CA LYS A 22 2.66 15.54 21.89
C LYS A 22 1.53 15.30 20.89
N SER A 23 1.69 15.74 19.65
CA SER A 23 0.68 15.58 18.61
C SER A 23 0.95 14.33 17.77
N GLN A 24 0.12 13.30 17.95
CA GLN A 24 0.20 12.05 17.16
C GLN A 24 0.08 12.28 15.65
N GLU A 25 -0.57 13.36 15.21
CA GLU A 25 -0.76 13.69 13.81
C GLU A 25 0.41 14.52 13.26
N LEU A 26 0.86 15.52 14.01
CA LEU A 26 1.92 16.42 13.55
C LEU A 26 3.31 15.79 13.61
N SER A 27 3.53 14.76 14.43
CA SER A 27 4.80 14.01 14.48
C SER A 27 4.94 12.93 13.41
N VAL A 28 3.87 12.58 12.66
CA VAL A 28 3.94 11.56 11.61
C VAL A 28 4.99 11.92 10.55
N GLY A 29 5.88 10.99 10.22
CA GLY A 29 6.94 11.21 9.23
C GLY A 29 8.17 11.95 9.75
N ILE A 30 8.31 12.12 11.08
CA ILE A 30 9.45 12.80 11.71
C ILE A 30 10.15 11.79 12.61
N GLU A 31 11.42 11.53 12.35
CA GLU A 31 12.26 10.63 13.14
C GLU A 31 13.69 11.19 13.23
N ASN A 32 14.19 11.43 14.44
CA ASN A 32 15.56 11.93 14.66
C ASN A 32 15.91 13.16 13.78
N ASP A 33 15.03 14.16 13.74
CA ASP A 33 15.13 15.38 12.93
C ASP A 33 15.14 15.14 11.39
N ILE A 34 14.86 13.91 10.94
CA ILE A 34 14.64 13.58 9.54
C ILE A 34 13.15 13.58 9.26
N TRP A 35 12.76 14.29 8.21
CA TRP A 35 11.38 14.49 7.79
C TRP A 35 11.10 13.71 6.51
N GLU A 36 10.14 12.79 6.54
CA GLU A 36 9.59 12.12 5.37
C GLU A 36 8.47 12.97 4.78
N LEU A 37 8.55 13.29 3.50
CA LEU A 37 7.64 14.20 2.81
C LEU A 37 7.22 13.63 1.46
N ILE A 38 6.02 13.99 1.02
CA ILE A 38 5.54 13.75 -0.34
C ILE A 38 5.78 15.03 -1.13
N ILE A 39 6.38 14.91 -2.32
CA ILE A 39 6.54 16.03 -3.24
C ILE A 39 5.82 15.76 -4.54
N ARG A 40 5.24 16.80 -5.11
CA ARG A 40 4.85 16.86 -6.51
C ARG A 40 5.87 17.72 -7.25
N TYR A 41 6.35 17.23 -8.39
CA TYR A 41 7.41 17.91 -9.15
C TYR A 41 7.15 17.84 -10.66
N GLN A 42 7.88 18.69 -11.41
CA GLN A 42 7.92 18.68 -12.86
C GLN A 42 9.37 18.81 -13.33
N GLY A 43 9.77 18.03 -14.33
CA GLY A 43 11.15 17.97 -14.81
C GLY A 43 11.95 16.89 -14.09
N ASP A 44 13.26 17.12 -13.86
CA ASP A 44 14.14 16.20 -13.15
C ASP A 44 14.36 16.58 -11.68
N LEU A 45 14.86 15.64 -10.90
CA LEU A 45 15.17 15.82 -9.48
C LEU A 45 16.69 15.80 -9.19
N ASP A 46 17.52 16.04 -10.19
CA ASP A 46 18.98 15.95 -10.03
C ASP A 46 19.54 16.99 -9.04
N GLU A 47 18.97 18.19 -9.03
CA GLU A 47 19.34 19.23 -8.07
C GLU A 47 18.97 18.82 -6.64
N LEU A 48 17.79 18.25 -6.45
CA LEU A 48 17.33 17.74 -5.16
C LEU A 48 18.24 16.61 -4.63
N ARG A 49 18.65 15.69 -5.49
CA ARG A 49 19.55 14.58 -5.15
C ARG A 49 20.96 15.00 -4.75
N ARG A 50 21.40 16.20 -5.16
CA ARG A 50 22.70 16.75 -4.77
C ARG A 50 22.72 17.37 -3.39
N LEU A 51 21.54 17.61 -2.78
CA LEU A 51 21.48 18.16 -1.43
C LEU A 51 21.96 17.11 -0.41
N PRO A 52 22.73 17.54 0.61
CA PRO A 52 23.24 16.60 1.61
C PRO A 52 22.11 16.02 2.47
N ASN A 53 22.18 14.72 2.77
CA ASN A 53 21.21 14.01 3.60
C ASN A 53 19.77 14.04 3.06
N VAL A 54 19.59 14.23 1.75
CA VAL A 54 18.30 14.10 1.07
C VAL A 54 18.28 12.79 0.30
N ASN A 55 17.30 11.93 0.62
CA ASN A 55 17.03 10.74 -0.19
C ASN A 55 15.76 10.96 -0.99
N VAL A 56 15.73 10.47 -2.22
CA VAL A 56 14.60 10.65 -3.14
C VAL A 56 14.18 9.31 -3.69
N ARG A 57 12.91 8.95 -3.48
CA ARG A 57 12.24 7.81 -4.10
C ARG A 57 11.18 8.33 -5.05
N GLU A 58 11.46 8.26 -6.34
CA GLU A 58 10.50 8.67 -7.36
C GLU A 58 9.35 7.68 -7.49
N LEU A 59 8.15 8.24 -7.65
CA LEU A 59 6.92 7.52 -7.95
C LEU A 59 6.45 7.90 -9.36
N SER A 60 5.35 7.30 -9.82
CA SER A 60 4.72 7.67 -11.10
C SER A 60 4.08 9.07 -11.04
N ASN A 61 3.74 9.62 -12.21
CA ASN A 61 2.94 10.85 -12.39
C ASN A 61 3.53 12.14 -11.79
N GLY A 62 4.86 12.25 -11.65
CA GLY A 62 5.50 13.46 -11.12
C GLY A 62 5.40 13.59 -9.60
N TYR A 63 5.34 12.46 -8.89
CA TYR A 63 5.40 12.40 -7.43
C TYR A 63 6.70 11.73 -6.98
N ALA A 64 7.17 12.10 -5.79
CA ALA A 64 8.23 11.40 -5.10
C ALA A 64 8.03 11.46 -3.58
N VAL A 65 8.58 10.47 -2.89
CA VAL A 65 8.78 10.50 -1.44
C VAL A 65 10.22 10.92 -1.19
N ILE A 66 10.41 11.88 -0.30
CA ILE A 66 11.74 12.33 0.10
C ILE A 66 11.91 12.19 1.62
N THR A 67 13.15 11.93 2.04
CA THR A 67 13.56 12.14 3.43
C THR A 67 14.64 13.21 3.49
N THR A 68 14.48 14.17 4.39
CA THR A 68 15.33 15.36 4.47
C THR A 68 15.43 15.89 5.90
N PRO A 69 16.55 16.51 6.31
CA PRO A 69 16.61 17.29 7.53
C PRO A 69 15.66 18.49 7.48
N LYS A 70 15.11 18.87 8.63
CA LYS A 70 14.18 20.01 8.79
C LYS A 70 14.67 21.29 8.12
N ASN A 71 15.94 21.62 8.31
CA ASN A 71 16.55 22.88 7.83
C ASN A 71 16.66 22.99 6.30
N LEU A 72 16.48 21.90 5.55
CA LEU A 72 16.53 21.93 4.09
C LEU A 72 15.12 22.06 3.44
N ILE A 73 14.04 21.91 4.21
CA ILE A 73 12.68 21.91 3.67
C ILE A 73 12.36 23.22 2.94
N ASP A 74 12.74 24.34 3.53
CA ASP A 74 12.51 25.65 2.90
C ASP A 74 13.32 25.79 1.60
N ALA A 75 14.58 25.39 1.59
CA ALA A 75 15.41 25.40 0.38
C ALA A 75 14.83 24.48 -0.71
N ILE A 76 14.35 23.29 -0.35
CA ILE A 76 13.70 22.36 -1.28
C ILE A 76 12.42 22.98 -1.87
N SER A 77 11.60 23.64 -1.06
CA SER A 77 10.38 24.28 -1.54
C SER A 77 10.62 25.41 -2.54
N ASN A 78 11.80 26.04 -2.51
CA ASN A 78 12.18 27.11 -3.41
C ASN A 78 12.76 26.60 -4.75
N LEU A 79 13.03 25.30 -4.89
CA LEU A 79 13.47 24.74 -6.18
C LEU A 79 12.36 24.90 -7.24
N GLU A 80 12.74 25.25 -8.46
CA GLU A 80 11.81 25.55 -9.55
C GLU A 80 10.96 24.32 -9.91
N GLN A 81 11.58 23.16 -9.94
CA GLN A 81 10.94 21.89 -10.26
C GLN A 81 9.93 21.39 -9.20
N ILE A 82 9.97 21.91 -7.97
CA ILE A 82 9.04 21.51 -6.91
C ILE A 82 7.75 22.31 -7.04
N ILE A 83 6.64 21.60 -7.21
CA ILE A 83 5.29 22.18 -7.33
C ILE A 83 4.65 22.30 -5.95
N PHE A 84 4.72 21.21 -5.15
CA PHE A 84 4.07 21.17 -3.83
C PHE A 84 4.76 20.15 -2.92
N ILE A 85 4.73 20.41 -1.61
CA ILE A 85 5.28 19.53 -0.56
C ILE A 85 4.20 19.30 0.48
N GLU A 86 3.93 18.02 0.77
CA GLU A 86 2.96 17.60 1.77
C GLU A 86 3.60 16.68 2.80
N LYS A 87 3.18 16.83 4.06
CA LYS A 87 3.54 15.94 5.15
C LYS A 87 2.73 14.64 5.05
N PRO A 88 3.33 13.44 5.32
CA PRO A 88 2.58 12.21 5.38
C PRO A 88 1.54 12.25 6.51
N LYS A 89 0.45 11.52 6.31
CA LYS A 89 -0.64 11.38 7.27
C LYS A 89 -0.69 9.97 7.83
N ARG A 90 -1.20 9.82 9.04
CA ARG A 90 -1.46 8.53 9.65
C ARG A 90 -2.61 7.83 8.92
N LEU A 91 -2.50 6.52 8.76
CA LEU A 91 -3.58 5.65 8.22
C LEU A 91 -4.11 4.73 9.31
N GLU A 92 -5.42 4.46 9.28
CA GLU A 92 -6.10 3.57 10.22
C GLU A 92 -6.75 2.39 9.49
N TYR A 93 -6.87 1.24 10.17
CA TYR A 93 -7.50 0.04 9.61
C TYR A 93 -9.02 0.13 9.66
N SER A 94 -9.70 -0.29 8.59
CA SER A 94 -11.16 -0.37 8.52
C SER A 94 -11.62 -1.65 7.83
N VAL A 95 -12.54 -2.42 8.45
CA VAL A 95 -13.11 -3.67 7.91
C VAL A 95 -14.63 -3.54 7.88
N LEU A 96 -15.25 -3.79 6.73
CA LEU A 96 -16.69 -3.77 6.54
C LEU A 96 -17.24 -5.10 6.02
N ASN A 97 -18.36 -5.55 6.57
CA ASN A 97 -19.14 -6.70 6.11
C ASN A 97 -19.89 -6.33 4.82
N GLY A 98 -19.59 -6.95 3.68
CA GLY A 98 -20.10 -6.43 2.42
C GLY A 98 -20.58 -7.41 1.35
N LYS A 99 -20.17 -8.69 1.39
CA LYS A 99 -20.45 -9.60 0.24
C LYS A 99 -21.94 -9.74 -0.11
N ARG A 100 -22.81 -9.83 0.91
CA ARG A 100 -24.26 -10.00 0.71
C ARG A 100 -24.91 -8.70 0.27
N GLU A 101 -24.53 -7.60 0.89
CA GLU A 101 -25.11 -6.27 0.63
C GLU A 101 -24.68 -5.71 -0.73
N SER A 102 -23.53 -6.16 -1.27
CA SER A 102 -23.02 -5.73 -2.58
C SER A 102 -23.52 -6.57 -3.75
N CYS A 103 -24.48 -7.49 -3.54
CA CYS A 103 -25.06 -8.35 -4.58
C CYS A 103 -24.04 -9.25 -5.30
N VAL A 104 -22.87 -9.51 -4.71
CA VAL A 104 -21.80 -10.34 -5.32
C VAL A 104 -22.29 -11.76 -5.59
N ASN A 105 -23.16 -12.31 -4.73
CA ASN A 105 -23.71 -13.65 -4.93
C ASN A 105 -24.45 -13.79 -6.27
N GLN A 106 -25.06 -12.73 -6.80
CA GLN A 106 -25.76 -12.76 -8.07
C GLN A 106 -24.80 -12.86 -9.26
N VAL A 107 -23.68 -12.13 -9.23
CA VAL A 107 -22.69 -12.16 -10.34
C VAL A 107 -21.84 -13.42 -10.33
N GLN A 108 -21.80 -14.15 -9.21
CA GLN A 108 -21.11 -15.43 -9.07
C GLN A 108 -21.97 -16.64 -9.43
N GLN A 109 -23.25 -16.47 -9.79
CA GLN A 109 -24.10 -17.56 -10.24
C GLN A 109 -23.67 -18.06 -11.63
N ASP A 110 -23.79 -19.36 -11.84
CA ASP A 110 -23.35 -20.05 -13.05
C ASP A 110 -24.04 -19.62 -14.36
N ASN A 111 -25.00 -18.74 -14.34
CA ASN A 111 -25.73 -18.23 -15.52
C ASN A 111 -25.74 -16.71 -15.65
N PHE A 112 -24.89 -15.99 -14.89
CA PHE A 112 -24.88 -14.52 -14.92
C PHE A 112 -24.50 -13.96 -16.32
N LEU A 113 -23.47 -14.55 -16.93
CA LEU A 113 -23.12 -14.26 -18.31
C LEU A 113 -23.77 -15.32 -19.19
N ASN A 114 -24.78 -15.09 -19.96
CA ASN A 114 -25.55 -15.98 -20.86
C ASN A 114 -24.80 -17.20 -21.47
N ASN A 115 -23.57 -17.47 -21.05
CA ASN A 115 -22.68 -18.58 -21.41
C ASN A 115 -22.50 -19.62 -20.28
N GLY A 116 -23.27 -19.54 -19.21
CA GLY A 116 -23.21 -20.51 -18.09
C GLY A 116 -22.06 -20.28 -17.09
N MET A 117 -21.41 -19.12 -17.11
CA MET A 117 -20.29 -18.81 -16.21
C MET A 117 -20.57 -17.61 -15.31
N GLY A 118 -20.25 -17.73 -14.03
CA GLY A 118 -20.19 -16.62 -13.08
C GLY A 118 -18.87 -15.85 -13.17
N LEU A 119 -18.82 -14.66 -12.56
CA LEU A 119 -17.62 -13.83 -12.50
C LEU A 119 -16.84 -14.08 -11.20
N PHE A 120 -15.61 -14.55 -11.31
CA PHE A 120 -14.76 -14.90 -10.18
C PHE A 120 -13.39 -14.20 -10.20
N GLY A 121 -13.22 -13.17 -11.04
CA GLY A 121 -11.97 -12.39 -11.15
C GLY A 121 -10.85 -13.08 -11.93
N GLU A 122 -11.17 -14.04 -12.80
CA GLU A 122 -10.17 -14.68 -13.67
C GLU A 122 -9.56 -13.64 -14.63
N GLY A 123 -8.22 -13.66 -14.78
CA GLY A 123 -7.50 -12.69 -15.61
C GLY A 123 -7.35 -11.28 -14.99
N VAL A 124 -7.71 -11.10 -13.72
CA VAL A 124 -7.60 -9.83 -12.99
C VAL A 124 -6.61 -9.98 -11.82
N ILE A 125 -5.87 -8.94 -11.52
CA ILE A 125 -5.08 -8.82 -10.30
C ILE A 125 -5.92 -8.14 -9.22
N VAL A 126 -5.96 -8.71 -8.02
CA VAL A 126 -6.36 -8.03 -6.80
C VAL A 126 -5.11 -7.57 -6.08
N GLY A 127 -4.88 -6.26 -6.01
CA GLY A 127 -3.80 -5.63 -5.26
C GLY A 127 -4.26 -5.34 -3.83
N ILE A 128 -3.41 -5.63 -2.85
CA ILE A 128 -3.72 -5.39 -1.43
C ILE A 128 -2.52 -4.74 -0.76
N ALA A 129 -2.73 -3.53 -0.23
CA ALA A 129 -1.78 -2.84 0.62
C ALA A 129 -2.31 -2.88 2.07
N ASP A 130 -1.67 -3.70 2.94
CA ASP A 130 -2.18 -3.97 4.29
C ASP A 130 -1.05 -4.40 5.25
N SER A 131 -1.39 -5.00 6.39
CA SER A 131 -0.42 -5.49 7.40
C SER A 131 0.41 -6.69 6.91
N GLY A 132 0.14 -7.22 5.74
CA GLY A 132 0.78 -8.39 5.15
C GLY A 132 -0.22 -9.46 4.73
N ILE A 133 0.28 -10.67 4.57
CA ILE A 133 -0.53 -11.86 4.27
C ILE A 133 0.13 -13.10 4.86
N ASP A 134 -0.66 -14.01 5.40
CA ASP A 134 -0.23 -15.40 5.58
C ASP A 134 -0.28 -16.13 4.23
N TYR A 135 0.81 -16.02 3.47
CA TYR A 135 0.92 -16.65 2.15
C TYR A 135 0.93 -18.18 2.23
N THR A 136 1.12 -18.75 3.41
CA THR A 136 1.10 -20.21 3.60
C THR A 136 -0.32 -20.77 3.66
N ASN A 137 -1.32 -19.91 3.83
CA ASN A 137 -2.72 -20.32 3.90
C ASN A 137 -3.20 -20.86 2.53
N SER A 138 -3.86 -22.01 2.55
CA SER A 138 -4.36 -22.69 1.34
C SER A 138 -5.36 -21.88 0.53
N VAL A 139 -6.08 -20.93 1.15
CA VAL A 139 -7.07 -20.08 0.47
C VAL A 139 -6.47 -19.13 -0.57
N PHE A 140 -5.14 -18.97 -0.58
CA PHE A 140 -4.41 -18.14 -1.56
C PHE A 140 -3.66 -19.00 -2.59
N ARG A 141 -3.97 -20.28 -2.67
CA ARG A 141 -3.32 -21.21 -3.63
C ARG A 141 -4.25 -21.62 -4.75
N ASN A 142 -3.66 -22.06 -5.85
CA ASN A 142 -4.34 -22.80 -6.91
C ASN A 142 -4.64 -24.24 -6.45
N GLN A 143 -5.43 -24.97 -7.24
CA GLN A 143 -5.77 -26.37 -6.95
C GLN A 143 -4.54 -27.30 -6.96
N ASP A 144 -3.51 -26.96 -7.72
CA ASP A 144 -2.23 -27.69 -7.79
C ASP A 144 -1.30 -27.38 -6.60
N GLY A 145 -1.74 -26.55 -5.66
CA GLY A 145 -0.98 -26.14 -4.49
C GLY A 145 -0.05 -24.95 -4.71
N SER A 146 0.14 -24.49 -5.96
CA SER A 146 0.94 -23.30 -6.26
C SER A 146 0.27 -22.01 -5.74
N THR A 147 1.07 -20.98 -5.47
CA THR A 147 0.52 -19.69 -5.01
C THR A 147 -0.22 -18.95 -6.14
N ARG A 148 -1.22 -18.14 -5.77
CA ARG A 148 -1.84 -17.13 -6.64
C ARG A 148 -1.19 -15.75 -6.50
N ILE A 149 -0.23 -15.59 -5.58
CA ILE A 149 0.48 -14.33 -5.33
C ILE A 149 1.60 -14.17 -6.35
N LEU A 150 1.52 -13.18 -7.23
CA LEU A 150 2.53 -12.86 -8.25
C LEU A 150 3.74 -12.16 -7.64
N ARG A 151 3.49 -11.23 -6.71
CA ARG A 151 4.51 -10.47 -5.99
C ARG A 151 4.04 -10.19 -4.55
N LEU A 152 4.96 -10.30 -3.62
CA LEU A 152 4.79 -9.87 -2.22
C LEU A 152 5.94 -8.93 -1.87
N TRP A 153 5.64 -7.66 -1.65
CA TRP A 153 6.61 -6.69 -1.15
C TRP A 153 6.43 -6.47 0.34
N ASP A 154 7.45 -6.81 1.11
CA ASP A 154 7.52 -6.48 2.53
C ASP A 154 8.28 -5.16 2.71
N GLN A 155 7.57 -4.07 2.98
CA GLN A 155 8.17 -2.74 3.18
C GLN A 155 8.97 -2.63 4.48
N VAL A 156 8.80 -3.55 5.45
CA VAL A 156 9.57 -3.55 6.70
C VAL A 156 11.02 -3.94 6.42
N THR A 157 11.22 -4.94 5.57
CA THR A 157 12.54 -5.44 5.17
C THR A 157 12.99 -4.92 3.81
N ASP A 158 12.15 -4.13 3.15
CA ASP A 158 12.28 -3.67 1.76
C ASP A 158 12.61 -4.80 0.78
N THR A 159 11.95 -5.95 0.96
CA THR A 159 12.20 -7.16 0.17
C THR A 159 10.99 -7.52 -0.67
N VAL A 160 11.23 -7.76 -1.97
CA VAL A 160 10.20 -8.24 -2.91
C VAL A 160 10.40 -9.72 -3.18
N TYR A 161 9.36 -10.50 -2.93
CA TYR A 161 9.30 -11.92 -3.23
C TYR A 161 8.46 -12.17 -4.48
N SER A 162 8.97 -12.99 -5.38
CA SER A 162 8.29 -13.42 -6.59
C SER A 162 7.36 -14.62 -6.35
N GLU A 163 6.48 -14.91 -7.32
CA GLU A 163 5.67 -16.14 -7.34
C GLU A 163 6.56 -17.39 -7.20
N SER A 164 7.73 -17.41 -7.84
CA SER A 164 8.70 -18.51 -7.74
C SER A 164 9.26 -18.67 -6.33
N ASP A 165 9.62 -17.56 -5.66
CA ASP A 165 10.14 -17.60 -4.28
C ASP A 165 9.10 -18.15 -3.31
N ILE A 166 7.83 -17.72 -3.47
CA ILE A 166 6.73 -18.19 -2.64
C ILE A 166 6.47 -19.67 -2.90
N ASN A 167 6.42 -20.11 -4.16
CA ASN A 167 6.23 -21.52 -4.49
C ASN A 167 7.35 -22.41 -3.93
N GLN A 168 8.60 -21.96 -4.00
CA GLN A 168 9.72 -22.68 -3.38
C GLN A 168 9.60 -22.71 -1.85
N ALA A 169 9.19 -21.61 -1.23
CA ALA A 169 8.96 -21.55 0.21
C ALA A 169 7.88 -22.54 0.66
N LEU A 170 6.79 -22.65 -0.10
CA LEU A 170 5.68 -23.56 0.19
C LEU A 170 6.05 -25.06 0.14
N MET A 171 7.18 -25.41 -0.48
CA MET A 171 7.72 -26.78 -0.48
C MET A 171 8.58 -27.11 0.74
N LEU A 172 8.94 -26.10 1.57
CA LEU A 172 9.77 -26.28 2.74
C LEU A 172 8.91 -26.61 3.97
N GLU A 173 9.45 -27.37 4.89
CA GLU A 173 8.82 -27.63 6.21
C GLU A 173 8.55 -26.34 6.98
N ASN A 174 9.48 -25.38 6.90
CA ASN A 174 9.27 -24.01 7.40
C ASN A 174 9.41 -23.01 6.24
N SER A 175 8.28 -22.63 5.65
CA SER A 175 8.21 -21.70 4.53
C SER A 175 8.89 -20.35 4.82
N TYR A 176 8.82 -19.89 6.08
CA TYR A 176 9.33 -18.58 6.49
C TYR A 176 10.87 -18.49 6.52
N THR A 177 11.59 -19.60 6.38
CA THR A 177 13.04 -19.58 6.20
C THR A 177 13.46 -18.98 4.86
N LYS A 178 12.61 -19.04 3.85
CA LYS A 178 12.86 -18.50 2.51
C LYS A 178 12.11 -17.18 2.28
N VAL A 179 10.83 -17.12 2.60
CA VAL A 179 9.99 -15.92 2.47
C VAL A 179 9.63 -15.46 3.89
N ASN A 180 10.50 -14.63 4.47
CA ASN A 180 10.33 -14.16 5.85
C ASN A 180 9.45 -12.93 5.93
N SER A 181 8.23 -13.03 5.41
CA SER A 181 7.19 -12.01 5.53
C SER A 181 5.99 -12.62 6.22
N ARG A 182 5.56 -12.01 7.33
CA ARG A 182 4.45 -12.51 8.16
C ARG A 182 3.44 -11.40 8.39
N ASP A 183 2.18 -11.75 8.34
CA ASP A 183 1.11 -10.90 8.85
C ASP A 183 0.94 -11.15 10.36
N LEU A 184 1.49 -10.25 11.18
CA LEU A 184 1.46 -10.40 12.63
C LEU A 184 0.11 -10.01 13.24
N THR A 185 -0.67 -9.17 12.57
CA THR A 185 -1.99 -8.72 13.04
C THR A 185 -3.12 -9.60 12.53
N GLY A 186 -2.92 -10.28 11.42
CA GLY A 186 -3.94 -11.06 10.71
C GLY A 186 -4.92 -10.21 9.89
N HIS A 187 -4.84 -8.86 9.96
CA HIS A 187 -5.79 -7.99 9.27
C HIS A 187 -5.69 -8.11 7.75
N GLY A 188 -4.49 -7.99 7.18
CA GLY A 188 -4.27 -8.11 5.74
C GLY A 188 -4.63 -9.49 5.21
N THR A 189 -4.35 -10.54 5.96
CA THR A 189 -4.76 -11.91 5.64
C THR A 189 -6.28 -12.05 5.58
N HIS A 190 -6.99 -11.45 6.55
CA HIS A 190 -8.45 -11.46 6.60
C HIS A 190 -9.04 -10.66 5.41
N VAL A 191 -8.53 -9.47 5.15
CA VAL A 191 -8.92 -8.63 4.01
C VAL A 191 -8.70 -9.35 2.70
N ALA A 192 -7.52 -9.97 2.50
CA ALA A 192 -7.20 -10.76 1.32
C ALA A 192 -8.14 -11.97 1.16
N GLY A 193 -8.50 -12.62 2.27
CA GLY A 193 -9.46 -13.72 2.30
C GLY A 193 -10.84 -13.31 1.81
N ILE A 194 -11.34 -12.16 2.28
CA ILE A 194 -12.64 -11.60 1.83
C ILE A 194 -12.57 -11.20 0.35
N ALA A 195 -11.50 -10.53 -0.06
CA ALA A 195 -11.37 -10.04 -1.42
C ALA A 195 -11.19 -11.18 -2.44
N ALA A 196 -10.38 -12.19 -2.12
CA ALA A 196 -9.92 -13.15 -3.12
C ALA A 196 -9.67 -14.58 -2.60
N GLY A 197 -9.98 -14.87 -1.35
CA GLY A 197 -9.78 -16.22 -0.80
C GLY A 197 -10.61 -17.27 -1.56
N ASN A 198 -9.98 -18.39 -1.89
CA ASN A 198 -10.69 -19.58 -2.35
C ASN A 198 -10.50 -20.71 -1.34
N PHE A 199 -11.49 -21.56 -1.17
CA PHE A 199 -11.35 -22.77 -0.35
C PHE A 199 -11.08 -23.94 -1.29
N ALA A 200 -9.85 -24.44 -1.26
CA ALA A 200 -9.45 -25.58 -2.09
C ALA A 200 -10.17 -26.89 -1.68
N ASP A 201 -10.77 -26.92 -0.49
CA ASP A 201 -11.38 -28.13 0.10
C ASP A 201 -12.89 -28.30 -0.14
N ASN A 202 -13.52 -27.40 -0.89
CA ASN A 202 -14.96 -27.44 -1.25
C ASN A 202 -15.95 -27.62 -0.08
N LYS A 203 -15.48 -27.53 1.17
CA LYS A 203 -16.32 -27.83 2.35
C LYS A 203 -16.96 -26.60 2.99
N ASN A 204 -16.47 -25.40 2.67
CA ASN A 204 -17.00 -24.16 3.22
C ASN A 204 -17.41 -23.20 2.11
N ASN A 205 -18.69 -22.83 2.08
CA ASN A 205 -19.25 -21.83 1.17
C ASN A 205 -18.79 -20.38 1.46
N ASN A 206 -17.77 -20.18 2.30
CA ASN A 206 -17.22 -18.87 2.66
C ASN A 206 -16.13 -18.42 1.69
N LEU A 207 -16.42 -18.50 0.41
CA LEU A 207 -15.52 -17.98 -0.65
C LEU A 207 -15.45 -16.46 -0.60
N GLY A 208 -14.27 -15.92 -0.91
CA GLY A 208 -14.06 -14.50 -1.18
C GLY A 208 -14.79 -14.06 -2.45
N ILE A 209 -14.54 -12.82 -2.85
CA ILE A 209 -15.20 -12.22 -4.02
C ILE A 209 -14.52 -12.69 -5.32
N ALA A 210 -13.21 -12.44 -5.47
CA ALA A 210 -12.45 -12.72 -6.69
C ALA A 210 -11.61 -14.00 -6.55
N THR A 211 -12.27 -15.15 -6.40
CA THR A 211 -11.63 -16.44 -6.01
C THR A 211 -10.65 -16.99 -7.05
N LYS A 212 -10.71 -16.52 -8.32
CA LYS A 212 -9.81 -16.92 -9.40
C LYS A 212 -8.81 -15.82 -9.80
N SER A 213 -8.80 -14.68 -9.10
CA SER A 213 -7.86 -13.60 -9.37
C SER A 213 -6.42 -14.00 -9.02
N LYS A 214 -5.45 -13.33 -9.63
CA LYS A 214 -4.08 -13.27 -9.13
C LYS A 214 -3.98 -12.20 -8.06
N LEU A 215 -2.92 -12.26 -7.23
CA LEU A 215 -2.71 -11.36 -6.10
C LEU A 215 -1.38 -10.63 -6.22
N VAL A 216 -1.37 -9.35 -5.86
CA VAL A 216 -0.16 -8.58 -5.60
C VAL A 216 -0.32 -7.95 -4.21
N ILE A 217 0.60 -8.27 -3.32
CA ILE A 217 0.51 -7.92 -1.90
C ILE A 217 1.63 -6.97 -1.52
N VAL A 218 1.30 -5.93 -0.78
CA VAL A 218 2.28 -5.09 -0.09
C VAL A 218 2.00 -5.15 1.40
N LYS A 219 2.96 -5.67 2.14
CA LYS A 219 2.99 -5.54 3.59
C LYS A 219 3.56 -4.18 3.93
N MET A 220 2.71 -3.31 4.44
CA MET A 220 3.06 -1.92 4.72
C MET A 220 3.96 -1.80 5.96
N ALA A 221 5.02 -1.00 5.84
CA ALA A 221 5.86 -0.68 6.98
C ALA A 221 5.15 0.29 7.94
N THR A 222 5.34 0.04 9.23
CA THR A 222 4.99 0.94 10.32
C THR A 222 6.27 1.52 10.92
N ALA A 223 6.21 2.72 11.49
CA ALA A 223 7.38 3.35 12.10
C ALA A 223 7.86 2.60 13.36
N THR A 224 6.91 2.05 14.13
CA THR A 224 7.16 1.20 15.30
C THR A 224 6.15 0.06 15.33
N GLU A 225 6.37 -0.98 16.13
CA GLU A 225 5.44 -2.14 16.24
C GLU A 225 3.99 -1.76 16.57
N ASN A 226 3.78 -0.64 17.26
CA ASN A 226 2.46 -0.14 17.65
C ASN A 226 2.01 1.11 16.87
N SER A 227 2.67 1.45 15.75
CA SER A 227 2.31 2.59 14.93
C SER A 227 1.50 2.18 13.69
N PHE A 228 0.95 3.18 13.00
CA PHE A 228 0.19 2.96 11.77
C PHE A 228 1.04 3.29 10.55
N PRO A 229 0.73 2.68 9.38
CA PRO A 229 1.37 3.05 8.12
C PRO A 229 1.19 4.54 7.80
N ARG A 230 2.16 5.11 7.09
CA ARG A 230 2.11 6.50 6.61
C ARG A 230 1.54 6.56 5.20
N THR A 231 1.00 7.71 4.82
CA THR A 231 0.51 7.94 3.44
C THR A 231 1.61 7.82 2.41
N THR A 232 2.87 8.14 2.74
CA THR A 232 4.05 7.88 1.89
C THR A 232 4.19 6.40 1.56
N ARG A 233 4.10 5.53 2.56
CA ARG A 233 4.16 4.07 2.37
C ARG A 233 3.00 3.54 1.55
N LEU A 234 1.82 4.16 1.69
CA LEU A 234 0.67 3.83 0.86
C LEU A 234 0.90 4.23 -0.60
N MET A 235 1.41 5.43 -0.87
CA MET A 235 1.71 5.85 -2.25
C MET A 235 2.74 4.93 -2.90
N GLU A 236 3.80 4.57 -2.19
CA GLU A 236 4.79 3.60 -2.67
C GLU A 236 4.17 2.22 -2.95
N ALA A 237 3.25 1.76 -2.08
CA ALA A 237 2.55 0.50 -2.25
C ALA A 237 1.64 0.51 -3.48
N ILE A 238 0.88 1.59 -3.68
CA ILE A 238 0.03 1.78 -4.86
C ILE A 238 0.88 1.76 -6.13
N ASP A 239 1.96 2.54 -6.16
CA ASP A 239 2.87 2.61 -7.30
C ASP A 239 3.45 1.24 -7.66
N PHE A 240 3.91 0.48 -6.67
CA PHE A 240 4.42 -0.89 -6.84
C PHE A 240 3.35 -1.82 -7.43
N ILE A 241 2.13 -1.80 -6.88
CA ILE A 241 1.03 -2.67 -7.33
C ILE A 241 0.64 -2.33 -8.77
N VAL A 242 0.49 -1.04 -9.10
CA VAL A 242 0.14 -0.58 -10.45
C VAL A 242 1.23 -0.94 -11.46
N LYS A 243 2.50 -0.71 -11.13
CA LYS A 243 3.63 -1.10 -11.98
C LYS A 243 3.67 -2.61 -12.22
N THR A 244 3.43 -3.39 -11.17
CA THR A 244 3.36 -4.86 -11.30
C THR A 244 2.21 -5.28 -12.22
N ALA A 245 1.01 -4.70 -12.07
CA ALA A 245 -0.11 -5.00 -12.93
C ALA A 245 0.16 -4.67 -14.42
N ASN A 246 0.83 -3.54 -14.67
CA ASN A 246 1.26 -3.14 -16.00
C ASN A 246 2.30 -4.11 -16.59
N GLU A 247 3.27 -4.57 -15.78
CA GLU A 247 4.27 -5.59 -16.19
C GLU A 247 3.58 -6.87 -16.65
N TYR A 248 2.59 -7.34 -15.88
CA TYR A 248 1.82 -8.53 -16.23
C TYR A 248 0.73 -8.29 -17.29
N LYS A 249 0.50 -7.02 -17.69
CA LYS A 249 -0.55 -6.62 -18.65
C LYS A 249 -1.94 -7.11 -18.24
N MET A 250 -2.24 -7.05 -16.95
CA MET A 250 -3.51 -7.47 -16.38
C MET A 250 -4.26 -6.28 -15.77
N PRO A 251 -5.60 -6.25 -15.90
CA PRO A 251 -6.40 -5.28 -15.16
C PRO A 251 -6.26 -5.46 -13.65
N LEU A 252 -6.35 -4.36 -12.91
CA LEU A 252 -6.12 -4.29 -11.48
C LEU A 252 -7.38 -3.83 -10.75
N SER A 253 -7.72 -4.52 -9.66
CA SER A 253 -8.60 -4.04 -8.59
C SER A 253 -7.77 -3.86 -7.33
N LEU A 254 -7.62 -2.63 -6.85
CA LEU A 254 -6.80 -2.32 -5.67
C LEU A 254 -7.69 -2.18 -4.44
N ASN A 255 -7.35 -2.92 -3.38
CA ASN A 255 -7.97 -2.79 -2.06
C ASN A 255 -7.05 -2.02 -1.12
N ILE A 256 -7.60 -0.98 -0.51
CA ILE A 256 -6.97 -0.17 0.53
C ILE A 256 -7.95 -0.15 1.70
N SER A 257 -7.59 -0.86 2.79
CA SER A 257 -8.43 -0.99 3.98
C SER A 257 -7.98 -0.03 5.10
N PHE A 258 -7.44 1.11 4.72
CA PHE A 258 -7.00 2.17 5.63
C PHE A 258 -7.70 3.47 5.29
N GLY A 259 -7.79 4.34 6.29
CA GLY A 259 -8.27 5.68 6.10
C GLY A 259 -7.93 6.55 7.30
N ASN A 260 -8.08 7.84 7.13
CA ASN A 260 -8.09 8.81 8.21
C ASN A 260 -9.14 9.87 7.91
N THR A 261 -9.50 10.64 8.90
CA THR A 261 -10.47 11.75 8.80
C THR A 261 -9.78 13.11 8.70
N TYR A 262 -8.45 13.14 8.60
CA TYR A 262 -7.66 14.35 8.57
C TYR A 262 -7.39 14.83 7.14
N GLY A 263 -7.26 16.15 7.00
CA GLY A 263 -6.91 16.81 5.76
C GLY A 263 -8.11 17.32 4.98
N SER A 264 -7.88 17.74 3.76
CA SER A 264 -8.90 18.24 2.85
C SER A 264 -9.85 17.12 2.44
N HIS A 265 -11.15 17.40 2.47
CA HIS A 265 -12.21 16.46 2.06
C HIS A 265 -12.71 16.72 0.63
N ASP A 266 -12.04 17.58 -0.12
CA ASP A 266 -12.38 18.01 -1.48
C ASP A 266 -11.51 17.35 -2.57
N GLY A 267 -10.65 16.41 -2.21
CA GLY A 267 -9.77 15.72 -3.14
C GLY A 267 -8.52 16.50 -3.56
N THR A 268 -8.18 17.60 -2.89
CA THR A 268 -7.05 18.45 -3.26
C THR A 268 -5.71 18.04 -2.65
N THR A 269 -5.68 17.05 -1.74
CA THR A 269 -4.42 16.54 -1.18
C THR A 269 -3.59 15.83 -2.25
N LEU A 270 -2.26 15.77 -2.07
CA LEU A 270 -1.37 15.07 -2.99
C LEU A 270 -1.73 13.58 -3.11
N LEU A 271 -2.10 12.94 -2.00
CA LEU A 271 -2.57 11.54 -2.02
C LEU A 271 -3.85 11.37 -2.84
N SER A 272 -4.80 12.31 -2.72
CA SER A 272 -6.09 12.22 -3.45
C SER A 272 -5.94 12.48 -4.94
N SER A 273 -4.91 13.23 -5.34
CA SER A 273 -4.64 13.54 -6.76
C SER A 273 -3.67 12.57 -7.42
N TYR A 274 -2.95 11.76 -6.63
CA TYR A 274 -2.09 10.67 -7.10
C TYR A 274 -2.91 9.47 -7.55
#